data_9ee8b70f57d81af8df1912c21793c680
#
_entry.id   9ee8b70f57d81af8df1912c21793c680
#
_cell.length_a   1.000
_cell.length_b   1.000
_cell.length_c   1.000
_cell.angle_alpha   90.00
_cell.angle_beta   90.00
_cell.angle_gamma   90.00
#
_symmetry.space_group_name_H-M   'P 1'
#
loop_
_entity.id
_entity.type
_entity.pdbx_description
1 polymer ?
#
loop_
_entity_poly.entity_id
_entity_poly.type
_entity_poly.pdbx_seq_one_letter_code
_entity_poly.pdbx_strand_id
1 'polypeptide(L)'
;MDIGFRCLVDLYRPFDERFLAQWNGDHATCSIDSLVQLEERIQNAVPADIDLPDVLMADLRVSQQWLRIMIWQLSTTAGFLSTAPTHECMDFRYPLLIARDLCLVTWKLSKQSMQTHGIGLVGFFSKHECSVSV
;
A
#
# COMPACT_ATOMS: atom_id res chain seq x y z
N MET A 1 -4.75 18.18 -15.55
CA MET A 1 -3.97 17.50 -14.50
C MET A 1 -3.71 16.08 -14.93
N ASP A 2 -2.49 15.64 -14.80
CA ASP A 2 -2.07 14.30 -15.17
C ASP A 2 -2.82 13.25 -14.33
N ILE A 3 -3.28 12.17 -14.97
CA ILE A 3 -4.01 11.09 -14.30
C ILE A 3 -3.12 10.42 -13.25
N GLY A 4 -1.84 10.21 -13.54
CA GLY A 4 -0.90 9.62 -12.58
C GLY A 4 -0.76 10.46 -11.32
N PHE A 5 -0.64 11.77 -11.48
CA PHE A 5 -0.57 12.70 -10.36
C PHE A 5 -1.85 12.68 -9.52
N ARG A 6 -3.01 12.63 -10.20
CA ARG A 6 -4.30 12.55 -9.51
C ARG A 6 -4.41 11.28 -8.66
N CYS A 7 -4.00 10.14 -9.20
CA CYS A 7 -4.00 8.88 -8.45
C CYS A 7 -3.09 8.97 -7.23
N LEU A 8 -1.92 9.59 -7.38
CA LEU A 8 -0.97 9.77 -6.29
C LEU A 8 -1.58 10.64 -5.18
N VAL A 9 -2.22 11.73 -5.55
CA VAL A 9 -2.91 12.60 -4.59
C VAL A 9 -4.02 11.83 -3.88
N ASP A 10 -4.82 11.06 -4.61
CA ASP A 10 -5.91 10.29 -4.03
C ASP A 10 -5.41 9.20 -3.08
N LEU A 11 -4.25 8.60 -3.37
CA LEU A 11 -3.63 7.62 -2.49
C LEU A 11 -3.23 8.23 -1.14
N TYR A 12 -2.60 9.40 -1.17
CA TYR A 12 -2.04 10.00 0.04
C TYR A 12 -3.00 10.93 0.78
N ARG A 13 -4.09 11.36 0.14
CA ARG A 13 -5.05 12.27 0.76
C ARG A 13 -5.63 11.77 2.08
N PRO A 14 -5.96 10.47 2.24
CA PRO A 14 -6.50 9.98 3.51
C PRO A 14 -5.49 9.99 4.66
N PHE A 15 -4.18 10.11 4.37
CA PHE A 15 -3.12 10.09 5.37
C PHE A 15 -2.86 11.52 5.86
N ASP A 16 -3.84 12.08 6.52
CA ASP A 16 -3.85 13.45 7.05
C ASP A 16 -3.42 13.47 8.52
N GLU A 17 -3.59 14.61 9.16
CA GLU A 17 -3.25 14.80 10.57
C GLU A 17 -3.97 13.82 11.49
N ARG A 18 -5.21 13.48 11.15
CA ARG A 18 -6.03 12.54 11.91
C ARG A 18 -5.41 11.15 11.90
N PHE A 19 -4.95 10.69 10.72
CA PHE A 19 -4.24 9.41 10.61
C PHE A 19 -2.94 9.45 11.41
N LEU A 20 -2.18 10.53 11.31
CA LEU A 20 -0.92 10.69 12.04
C LEU A 20 -1.15 10.65 13.55
N ALA A 21 -2.21 11.27 14.04
CA ALA A 21 -2.55 11.21 15.46
C ALA A 21 -2.84 9.77 15.90
N GLN A 22 -3.60 9.03 15.11
CA GLN A 22 -3.87 7.61 15.38
C GLN A 22 -2.59 6.78 15.35
N TRP A 23 -1.72 7.04 14.37
CA TRP A 23 -0.43 6.36 14.24
C TRP A 23 0.45 6.61 15.46
N ASN A 24 0.41 7.81 16.01
CA ASN A 24 1.22 8.20 17.16
C ASN A 24 0.62 7.77 18.51
N GLY A 25 -0.46 7.00 18.50
CA GLY A 25 -1.03 6.40 19.70
C GLY A 25 -2.37 6.93 20.16
N ASP A 26 -2.91 7.94 19.49
CA ASP A 26 -4.26 8.43 19.80
C ASP A 26 -5.29 7.56 19.07
N HIS A 27 -5.75 6.52 19.75
CA HIS A 27 -6.71 5.58 19.19
C HIS A 27 -8.18 5.96 19.51
N ALA A 28 -8.43 7.13 20.08
CA ALA A 28 -9.77 7.54 20.49
C ALA A 28 -10.76 7.58 19.32
N THR A 29 -10.28 7.96 18.13
CA THR A 29 -11.11 8.04 16.92
C THR A 29 -10.86 6.86 15.96
N CYS A 30 -10.02 5.92 16.35
CA CYS A 30 -9.68 4.77 15.52
C CYS A 30 -10.71 3.65 15.72
N SER A 31 -11.35 3.22 14.66
CA SER A 31 -12.33 2.14 14.68
C SER A 31 -12.07 1.18 13.53
N ILE A 32 -12.58 -0.03 13.64
CA ILE A 32 -12.49 -1.02 12.55
C ILE A 32 -13.13 -0.44 11.29
N ASP A 33 -14.31 0.16 11.41
CA ASP A 33 -15.02 0.73 10.26
C ASP A 33 -14.22 1.84 9.58
N SER A 34 -13.57 2.71 10.36
CA SER A 34 -12.77 3.80 9.79
C SER A 34 -11.56 3.26 9.02
N LEU A 35 -10.92 2.21 9.54
CA LEU A 35 -9.77 1.59 8.88
C LEU A 35 -10.18 0.81 7.65
N VAL A 36 -11.33 0.15 7.67
CA VAL A 36 -11.87 -0.55 6.50
C VAL A 36 -12.20 0.44 5.39
N GLN A 37 -12.83 1.57 5.72
CA GLN A 37 -13.10 2.63 4.76
C GLN A 37 -11.82 3.20 4.17
N LEU A 38 -10.81 3.39 4.99
CA LEU A 38 -9.51 3.87 4.54
C LEU A 38 -8.87 2.87 3.56
N GLU A 39 -8.92 1.57 3.88
CA GLU A 39 -8.43 0.51 3.01
C GLU A 39 -9.15 0.52 1.65
N GLU A 40 -10.46 0.67 1.65
CA GLU A 40 -11.25 0.74 0.41
C GLU A 40 -10.86 1.96 -0.44
N ARG A 41 -10.64 3.11 0.20
CA ARG A 41 -10.20 4.31 -0.51
C ARG A 41 -8.83 4.11 -1.16
N ILE A 42 -7.92 3.43 -0.46
CA ILE A 42 -6.59 3.13 -1.00
C ILE A 42 -6.69 2.19 -2.20
N GLN A 43 -7.51 1.16 -2.10
CA GLN A 43 -7.71 0.21 -3.21
C GLN A 43 -8.33 0.89 -4.42
N ASN A 44 -9.26 1.79 -4.23
CA ASN A 44 -9.98 2.46 -5.31
C ASN A 44 -9.23 3.66 -5.91
N ALA A 45 -8.15 4.11 -5.26
CA ALA A 45 -7.39 5.27 -5.72
C ALA A 45 -6.65 5.01 -7.03
N VAL A 46 -6.35 3.74 -7.33
CA VAL A 46 -5.66 3.35 -8.57
C VAL A 46 -6.57 2.39 -9.32
N PRO A 47 -7.34 2.88 -10.32
CA PRO A 47 -8.22 2.01 -11.10
C PRO A 47 -7.46 0.92 -11.85
N ALA A 48 -8.06 -0.25 -11.98
CA ALA A 48 -7.43 -1.40 -12.64
C ALA A 48 -7.24 -1.18 -14.14
N ASP A 49 -8.10 -0.37 -14.76
CA ASP A 49 -8.12 -0.13 -16.20
C ASP A 49 -7.42 1.16 -16.63
N ILE A 50 -6.71 1.79 -15.71
CA ILE A 50 -6.03 3.05 -15.99
C ILE A 50 -4.84 2.82 -16.93
N ASP A 51 -4.71 3.66 -17.97
CA ASP A 51 -3.64 3.59 -18.95
C ASP A 51 -2.53 4.57 -18.60
N LEU A 52 -1.46 4.07 -18.02
CA LEU A 52 -0.30 4.84 -17.61
C LEU A 52 0.97 4.11 -18.06
N PRO A 53 2.08 4.85 -18.25
CA PRO A 53 3.39 4.20 -18.46
C PRO A 53 3.70 3.22 -17.34
N ASP A 54 4.36 2.13 -17.69
CA ASP A 54 4.62 1.02 -16.76
C ASP A 54 5.34 1.46 -15.50
N VAL A 55 6.30 2.39 -15.62
CA VAL A 55 7.07 2.89 -14.47
C VAL A 55 6.16 3.66 -13.50
N LEU A 56 5.28 4.52 -14.03
CA LEU A 56 4.33 5.26 -13.20
C LEU A 56 3.32 4.32 -12.54
N MET A 57 2.83 3.34 -13.29
CA MET A 57 1.91 2.34 -12.74
C MET A 57 2.58 1.56 -11.61
N ALA A 58 3.86 1.21 -11.78
CA ALA A 58 4.63 0.54 -10.75
C ALA A 58 4.74 1.36 -9.47
N ASP A 59 5.08 2.63 -9.61
CA ASP A 59 5.19 3.53 -8.47
C ASP A 59 3.87 3.62 -7.71
N LEU A 60 2.77 3.75 -8.43
CA LEU A 60 1.45 3.82 -7.82
C LEU A 60 1.10 2.53 -7.10
N ARG A 61 1.37 1.37 -7.71
CA ARG A 61 1.07 0.07 -7.10
C ARG A 61 1.92 -0.21 -5.87
N VAL A 62 3.21 0.11 -5.94
CA VAL A 62 4.11 -0.05 -4.79
C VAL A 62 3.67 0.87 -3.65
N SER A 63 3.36 2.13 -3.95
CA SER A 63 2.86 3.07 -2.94
C SER A 63 1.56 2.58 -2.31
N GLN A 64 0.66 2.07 -3.13
CA GLN A 64 -0.62 1.52 -2.67
C GLN A 64 -0.40 0.37 -1.68
N GLN A 65 0.47 -0.56 -2.01
CA GLN A 65 0.74 -1.70 -1.13
C GLN A 65 1.41 -1.26 0.17
N TRP A 66 2.32 -0.30 0.09
CA TRP A 66 2.98 0.24 1.29
C TRP A 66 1.97 0.89 2.24
N LEU A 67 1.03 1.67 1.69
CA LEU A 67 -0.01 2.31 2.49
C LEU A 67 -0.95 1.28 3.12
N ARG A 68 -1.24 0.18 2.44
CA ARG A 68 -2.03 -0.93 2.97
C ARG A 68 -1.32 -1.56 4.18
N ILE A 69 -0.01 -1.73 4.11
CA ILE A 69 0.79 -2.24 5.24
C ILE A 69 0.69 -1.29 6.43
N MET A 70 0.74 0.02 6.20
CA MET A 70 0.62 1.00 7.27
C MET A 70 -0.74 0.90 7.97
N ILE A 71 -1.81 0.72 7.22
CA ILE A 71 -3.15 0.53 7.78
C ILE A 71 -3.19 -0.75 8.63
N TRP A 72 -2.60 -1.84 8.12
CA TRP A 72 -2.53 -3.10 8.86
C TRP A 72 -1.73 -2.95 10.16
N GLN A 73 -0.61 -2.23 10.13
CA GLN A 73 0.18 -1.97 11.34
C GLN A 73 -0.61 -1.18 12.37
N LEU A 74 -1.38 -0.19 11.92
CA LEU A 74 -2.25 0.57 12.81
C LEU A 74 -3.33 -0.33 13.40
N SER A 75 -3.92 -1.22 12.60
CA SER A 75 -4.90 -2.20 13.06
C SER A 75 -4.31 -3.12 14.12
N THR A 76 -3.05 -3.54 13.94
CA THR A 76 -2.33 -4.36 14.90
C THR A 76 -2.17 -3.62 16.23
N THR A 77 -1.70 -2.39 16.17
CA THR A 77 -1.45 -1.56 17.35
C THR A 77 -2.75 -1.29 18.10
N ALA A 78 -3.85 -1.08 17.38
CA ALA A 78 -5.16 -0.84 17.97
C ALA A 78 -5.85 -2.13 18.49
N GLY A 79 -5.28 -3.30 18.21
CA GLY A 79 -5.81 -4.56 18.70
C GLY A 79 -6.99 -5.11 17.90
N PHE A 80 -7.13 -4.73 16.64
CA PHE A 80 -8.28 -5.11 15.81
C PHE A 80 -8.09 -6.42 15.04
N LEU A 81 -6.89 -7.00 15.06
CA LEU A 81 -6.64 -8.24 14.31
C LEU A 81 -7.35 -9.42 14.95
N SER A 82 -7.81 -10.34 14.12
CA SER A 82 -8.57 -11.51 14.55
C SER A 82 -8.19 -12.73 13.73
N THR A 83 -8.33 -13.93 14.31
CA THR A 83 -8.18 -15.19 13.61
C THR A 83 -9.42 -15.52 12.76
N ALA A 84 -10.55 -14.87 13.04
CA ALA A 84 -11.78 -15.00 12.26
C ALA A 84 -12.27 -13.60 11.88
N PRO A 85 -11.54 -12.88 11.01
CA PRO A 85 -11.86 -11.50 10.71
C PRO A 85 -13.10 -11.37 9.82
N THR A 86 -13.85 -10.28 10.02
CA THR A 86 -14.94 -9.91 9.14
C THR A 86 -14.43 -9.22 7.87
N HIS A 87 -13.23 -8.66 7.94
CA HIS A 87 -12.59 -7.96 6.83
C HIS A 87 -11.18 -8.49 6.63
N GLU A 88 -10.79 -8.65 5.37
CA GLU A 88 -9.48 -9.18 4.99
C GLU A 88 -8.33 -8.38 5.60
N CYS A 89 -8.46 -7.05 5.68
CA CYS A 89 -7.42 -6.17 6.22
C CYS A 89 -7.22 -6.32 7.73
N MET A 90 -8.09 -7.04 8.43
CA MET A 90 -7.96 -7.34 9.86
C MET A 90 -7.43 -8.75 10.12
N ASP A 91 -7.01 -9.46 9.08
CA ASP A 91 -6.44 -10.80 9.18
C ASP A 91 -4.94 -10.70 9.46
N PHE A 92 -4.44 -11.59 10.33
CA PHE A 92 -2.99 -11.70 10.60
C PHE A 92 -2.19 -12.04 9.34
N ARG A 93 -2.82 -12.68 8.34
CA ARG A 93 -2.18 -13.08 7.09
C ARG A 93 -2.23 -12.00 6.01
N TYR A 94 -2.84 -10.86 6.29
CA TYR A 94 -3.00 -9.81 5.29
C TYR A 94 -1.67 -9.35 4.66
N PRO A 95 -0.55 -9.22 5.42
CA PRO A 95 0.73 -8.87 4.80
C PRO A 95 1.21 -9.85 3.74
N LEU A 96 0.83 -11.14 3.86
CA LEU A 96 1.18 -12.14 2.84
C LEU A 96 0.44 -11.86 1.53
N LEU A 97 -0.81 -11.43 1.59
CA LEU A 97 -1.58 -11.05 0.40
C LEU A 97 -0.98 -9.82 -0.26
N ILE A 98 -0.55 -8.85 0.53
CA ILE A 98 0.11 -7.64 0.03
C ILE A 98 1.44 -8.00 -0.62
N ALA A 99 2.23 -8.86 0.00
CA ALA A 99 3.50 -9.32 -0.56
C ALA A 99 3.29 -10.04 -1.89
N ARG A 100 2.24 -10.87 -1.99
CA ARG A 100 1.89 -11.54 -3.24
C ARG A 100 1.55 -10.52 -4.33
N ASP A 101 0.75 -9.52 -4.00
CA ASP A 101 0.38 -8.47 -4.96
C ASP A 101 1.61 -7.69 -5.44
N LEU A 102 2.53 -7.37 -4.53
CA LEU A 102 3.81 -6.74 -4.89
C LEU A 102 4.64 -7.61 -5.82
N CYS A 103 4.72 -8.90 -5.55
CA CYS A 103 5.44 -9.83 -6.40
C CYS A 103 4.86 -9.87 -7.81
N LEU A 104 3.53 -9.84 -7.94
CA LEU A 104 2.86 -9.81 -9.23
C LEU A 104 3.16 -8.53 -10.00
N VAL A 105 3.13 -7.38 -9.32
CA VAL A 105 3.48 -6.10 -9.93
C VAL A 105 4.94 -6.12 -10.42
N THR A 106 5.85 -6.58 -9.58
CA THR A 106 7.28 -6.68 -9.91
C THR A 106 7.50 -7.63 -11.10
N TRP A 107 6.81 -8.76 -11.11
CA TRP A 107 6.90 -9.73 -12.18
C TRP A 107 6.48 -9.13 -13.53
N LYS A 108 5.34 -8.43 -13.57
CA LYS A 108 4.87 -7.79 -14.79
C LYS A 108 5.87 -6.75 -15.30
N LEU A 109 6.47 -5.98 -14.38
CA LEU A 109 7.43 -4.96 -14.73
C LEU A 109 8.74 -5.53 -15.24
N SER A 110 9.21 -6.66 -14.66
CA SER A 110 10.50 -7.26 -15.04
C SER A 110 10.52 -7.69 -16.48
N LYS A 111 9.36 -8.00 -17.08
CA LYS A 111 9.28 -8.41 -18.48
C LYS A 111 9.28 -7.26 -19.47
N GLN A 112 8.79 -6.09 -19.09
CA GLN A 112 8.56 -4.99 -20.04
C GLN A 112 9.37 -3.73 -19.73
N SER A 113 9.47 -3.36 -18.48
CA SER A 113 9.95 -2.05 -18.08
C SER A 113 11.31 -2.09 -17.38
N MET A 114 11.61 -3.16 -16.66
CA MET A 114 12.88 -3.29 -15.97
C MET A 114 14.05 -3.44 -16.92
N GLN A 115 13.82 -3.91 -18.15
CA GLN A 115 14.85 -3.95 -19.18
C GLN A 115 15.25 -2.55 -19.63
N THR A 116 14.34 -1.59 -19.52
CA THR A 116 14.57 -0.22 -19.97
C THR A 116 14.82 0.77 -18.82
N HIS A 117 14.21 0.54 -17.65
CA HIS A 117 14.25 1.50 -16.54
C HIS A 117 14.54 0.84 -15.18
N GLY A 118 14.98 -0.41 -15.19
CA GLY A 118 14.99 -1.24 -13.98
C GLY A 118 16.00 -0.86 -12.91
N ILE A 119 17.03 -0.08 -13.22
CA ILE A 119 18.10 0.20 -12.27
C ILE A 119 17.57 0.95 -11.04
N GLY A 120 16.70 1.94 -11.23
CA GLY A 120 16.11 2.68 -10.13
C GLY A 120 15.20 1.82 -9.25
N LEU A 121 14.36 1.01 -9.89
CA LEU A 121 13.41 0.14 -9.18
C LEU A 121 14.12 -0.99 -8.45
N VAL A 122 15.11 -1.62 -9.10
CA VAL A 122 15.94 -2.66 -8.47
C VAL A 122 16.70 -2.08 -7.29
N GLY A 123 17.24 -0.87 -7.42
CA GLY A 123 17.90 -0.19 -6.33
C GLY A 123 16.98 0.06 -5.14
N PHE A 124 15.74 0.43 -5.39
CA PHE A 124 14.73 0.63 -4.35
C PHE A 124 14.45 -0.67 -3.58
N PHE A 125 14.21 -1.76 -4.29
CA PHE A 125 13.94 -3.06 -3.66
C PHE A 125 15.17 -3.59 -2.93
N SER A 126 16.37 -3.43 -3.48
CA SER A 126 17.61 -3.85 -2.82
C SER A 126 17.81 -3.13 -1.50
N LYS A 127 17.53 -1.83 -1.43
CA LYS A 127 17.62 -1.06 -0.19
C LYS A 127 16.66 -1.58 0.87
N HIS A 128 15.41 -1.90 0.46
CA HIS A 128 14.42 -2.43 1.39
C HIS A 128 14.77 -3.83 1.87
N GLU A 129 15.28 -4.68 0.99
CA GLU A 129 15.75 -6.02 1.39
C GLU A 129 16.89 -5.93 2.39
N CYS A 130 17.86 -5.05 2.16
CA CYS A 130 18.97 -4.86 3.10
C CYS A 130 18.50 -4.37 4.46
N SER A 131 17.45 -3.57 4.53
CA SER A 131 16.93 -3.10 5.81
C SER A 131 16.08 -4.14 6.52
N VAL A 132 15.53 -5.12 5.79
CA VAL A 132 14.72 -6.20 6.37
C VAL A 132 15.57 -7.38 6.82
N SER A 133 16.72 -7.61 6.18
CA SER A 133 17.58 -8.77 6.46
C SER A 133 18.45 -8.59 7.71
N VAL A 134 18.32 -7.48 8.41
CA VAL A 134 18.97 -7.24 9.68
C VAL A 134 18.03 -7.59 10.84
#